data_f7bb3d638a6f5c92d55054ef265ac727
#
_entry.id   f7bb3d638a6f5c92d55054ef265ac727
#
_cell.length_a   1.000
_cell.length_b   1.000
_cell.length_c   1.000
_cell.angle_alpha   90.00
_cell.angle_beta   90.00
_cell.angle_gamma   90.00
#
_symmetry.space_group_name_H-M   'P 1'
#
loop_
_entity.id
_entity.type
_entity.pdbx_description
1 polymer ?
#
loop_
_entity_poly.entity_id
_entity_poly.type
_entity_poly.pdbx_seq_one_letter_code
_entity_poly.pdbx_strand_id
1 'polypeptide(L)'
;GHSGIDINKGRLNADTLMGRLLSGLNSEFRIVTLCGGFKDNVIPNACECVIATNGEISNCLAEFAKNNITDGDKGLKITAEKAEKADKCLNDKSTADVVKFLLGFKSGVMAMSQSMPGLVESSQNLGVANISGGYFNAVMSVRSSVKPEKQRLLDGIRSLAVQYGAELNIHGDYPAWEYRENSRLRDKMTEVYGKMYGKKPTVETVHAGLECGLLGEKIAGFDAVSLGPDMWDIHTANEHLSVSSAGRVYEFLRNVLKEL
;
A
#
# COMPACT_ATOMS: atom_id res chain seq x y z
N GLY A 1 3.27 -8.15 3.02
CA GLY A 1 2.09 -8.11 2.16
C GLY A 1 2.20 -7.05 1.08
N HIS A 2 1.40 -7.18 0.03
CA HIS A 2 1.33 -6.20 -1.06
C HIS A 2 0.37 -5.06 -0.68
N SER A 3 0.80 -3.80 -0.82
CA SER A 3 0.03 -2.62 -0.38
C SER A 3 -1.27 -2.35 -1.17
N GLY A 4 -1.52 -3.06 -2.25
CA GLY A 4 -2.78 -3.03 -2.98
C GLY A 4 -3.72 -4.18 -2.55
N ILE A 5 -3.25 -5.43 -2.66
CA ILE A 5 -4.08 -6.64 -2.50
C ILE A 5 -4.27 -7.03 -1.02
N ASP A 6 -3.28 -6.75 -0.18
CA ASP A 6 -3.29 -7.17 1.24
C ASP A 6 -3.56 -6.03 2.22
N ILE A 7 -3.82 -4.81 1.74
CA ILE A 7 -3.92 -3.62 2.59
C ILE A 7 -5.09 -3.67 3.58
N ASN A 8 -6.15 -4.42 3.25
CA ASN A 8 -7.33 -4.64 4.09
C ASN A 8 -7.27 -5.93 4.93
N LYS A 9 -6.14 -6.65 4.91
CA LYS A 9 -5.98 -7.92 5.65
C LYS A 9 -5.47 -7.74 7.08
N GLY A 10 -5.46 -6.52 7.61
CA GLY A 10 -5.02 -6.23 8.98
C GLY A 10 -3.53 -6.43 9.23
N ARG A 11 -2.69 -6.41 8.16
CA ARG A 11 -1.24 -6.47 8.29
C ARG A 11 -0.69 -5.22 8.95
N LEU A 12 0.20 -5.42 9.90
CA LEU A 12 0.94 -4.33 10.54
C LEU A 12 1.99 -3.76 9.58
N ASN A 13 2.15 -2.45 9.63
CA ASN A 13 3.26 -1.77 8.97
C ASN A 13 4.37 -1.55 10.00
N ALA A 14 5.52 -2.18 9.80
CA ALA A 14 6.62 -2.18 10.76
C ALA A 14 7.18 -0.77 11.02
N ASP A 15 7.15 0.13 10.02
CA ASP A 15 7.65 1.51 10.17
C ASP A 15 6.76 2.33 11.09
N THR A 16 5.44 2.26 10.90
CA THR A 16 4.50 2.95 11.80
C THR A 16 4.45 2.30 13.18
N LEU A 17 4.68 0.97 13.26
CA LEU A 17 4.79 0.28 14.54
C LEU A 17 6.04 0.72 15.31
N MET A 18 7.17 0.94 14.62
CA MET A 18 8.38 1.52 15.22
C MET A 18 8.11 2.92 15.78
N GLY A 19 7.38 3.76 15.05
CA GLY A 19 6.97 5.09 15.56
C GLY A 19 6.18 4.99 16.87
N ARG A 20 5.23 4.03 16.96
CA ARG A 20 4.47 3.79 18.21
C ARG A 20 5.37 3.27 19.33
N LEU A 21 6.30 2.37 19.04
CA LEU A 21 7.25 1.86 20.02
C LEU A 21 8.12 3.00 20.57
N LEU A 22 8.73 3.78 19.71
CA LEU A 22 9.62 4.89 20.10
C LEU A 22 8.86 5.96 20.90
N SER A 23 7.62 6.27 20.54
CA SER A 23 6.81 7.23 21.26
C SER A 23 6.39 6.77 22.67
N GLY A 24 6.40 5.47 22.91
CA GLY A 24 6.10 4.86 24.21
C GLY A 24 7.30 4.65 25.11
N LEU A 25 8.50 5.00 24.70
CA LEU A 25 9.69 4.89 25.53
C LEU A 25 9.68 5.96 26.62
N ASN A 26 9.89 5.53 27.87
CA ASN A 26 9.93 6.42 29.03
C ASN A 26 11.29 7.10 29.26
N SER A 27 12.26 6.85 28.40
CA SER A 27 13.62 7.37 28.51
C SER A 27 13.90 8.36 27.41
N GLU A 28 14.72 9.37 27.68
CA GLU A 28 15.26 10.23 26.64
C GLU A 28 16.15 9.43 25.69
N PHE A 29 16.00 9.67 24.41
CA PHE A 29 16.78 9.02 23.39
C PHE A 29 16.97 9.92 22.16
N ARG A 30 17.96 9.58 21.34
CA ARG A 30 18.17 10.17 20.00
C ARG A 30 18.34 9.05 18.99
N ILE A 31 17.74 9.22 17.82
CA ILE A 31 17.87 8.23 16.75
C ILE A 31 19.26 8.33 16.11
N VAL A 32 19.91 7.19 15.97
CA VAL A 32 21.19 7.06 15.26
C VAL A 32 20.92 6.61 13.83
N THR A 33 20.20 5.50 13.66
CA THR A 33 19.78 4.97 12.35
C THR A 33 18.32 4.52 12.40
N LEU A 34 17.70 4.52 11.25
CA LEU A 34 16.39 3.92 11.01
C LEU A 34 16.43 3.25 9.63
N CYS A 35 15.97 2.03 9.54
CA CYS A 35 15.87 1.29 8.29
C CYS A 35 14.63 0.42 8.31
N GLY A 36 13.60 0.78 7.53
CA GLY A 36 12.36 0.05 7.43
C GLY A 36 11.83 0.00 6.01
N GLY A 37 11.30 -1.16 5.62
CA GLY A 37 10.79 -1.41 4.28
C GLY A 37 11.87 -1.41 3.19
N PHE A 38 11.43 -1.69 1.94
CA PHE A 38 12.36 -1.71 0.80
C PHE A 38 11.69 -1.35 -0.54
N LYS A 39 10.37 -1.32 -0.61
CA LYS A 39 9.59 -0.93 -1.80
C LYS A 39 8.29 -0.22 -1.40
N ASP A 40 7.88 0.74 -2.19
CA ASP A 40 6.66 1.53 -2.04
C ASP A 40 5.38 0.69 -2.02
N ASN A 41 5.34 -0.38 -2.83
CA ASN A 41 4.19 -1.26 -2.98
C ASN A 41 4.16 -2.47 -2.02
N VAL A 42 5.07 -2.51 -1.04
CA VAL A 42 5.12 -3.53 0.00
C VAL A 42 4.77 -2.93 1.35
N ILE A 43 3.95 -3.62 2.15
CA ILE A 43 3.74 -3.29 3.56
C ILE A 43 4.99 -3.75 4.32
N PRO A 44 5.78 -2.84 4.92
CA PRO A 44 6.99 -3.21 5.65
C PRO A 44 6.74 -4.27 6.72
N ASN A 45 7.50 -5.36 6.65
CA ASN A 45 7.43 -6.46 7.60
C ASN A 45 8.57 -6.45 8.63
N ALA A 46 9.51 -5.53 8.48
CA ALA A 46 10.62 -5.32 9.41
C ALA A 46 11.00 -3.84 9.43
N CYS A 47 11.39 -3.36 10.60
CA CYS A 47 11.97 -2.04 10.79
C CYS A 47 13.00 -2.13 11.90
N GLU A 48 14.19 -1.63 11.67
CA GLU A 48 15.28 -1.55 12.62
C GLU A 48 15.58 -0.10 12.97
N CYS A 49 15.79 0.18 14.25
CA CYS A 49 16.15 1.52 14.71
C CYS A 49 17.24 1.41 15.78
N VAL A 50 18.35 2.12 15.55
CA VAL A 50 19.40 2.27 16.56
C VAL A 50 19.18 3.60 17.26
N ILE A 51 19.13 3.58 18.58
CA ILE A 51 18.98 4.77 19.42
C ILE A 51 20.12 4.92 20.42
N ALA A 52 20.51 6.14 20.67
CA ALA A 52 21.39 6.50 21.79
C ALA A 52 20.50 6.89 22.99
N THR A 53 20.61 6.15 24.08
CA THR A 53 19.83 6.39 25.32
C THR A 53 20.64 5.97 26.55
N ASN A 54 20.32 6.56 27.70
CA ASN A 54 20.83 6.13 29.01
C ASN A 54 19.82 5.24 29.76
N GLY A 55 18.66 4.99 29.18
CA GLY A 55 17.58 4.22 29.79
C GLY A 55 17.55 2.75 29.36
N GLU A 56 16.96 1.91 30.17
CA GLU A 56 16.62 0.55 29.80
C GLU A 56 15.31 0.49 29.03
N ILE A 57 15.33 -0.16 27.85
CA ILE A 57 14.16 -0.30 26.96
C ILE A 57 13.58 -1.71 26.94
N SER A 58 14.31 -2.69 27.45
CA SER A 58 13.94 -4.11 27.36
C SER A 58 12.62 -4.46 28.05
N ASN A 59 12.31 -3.76 29.14
CA ASN A 59 11.15 -4.06 29.98
C ASN A 59 9.78 -3.77 29.33
N CYS A 60 9.73 -2.85 28.37
CA CYS A 60 8.48 -2.48 27.67
C CYS A 60 8.21 -3.29 26.39
N LEU A 61 9.20 -3.99 25.85
CA LEU A 61 9.09 -4.60 24.52
C LEU A 61 8.10 -5.77 24.46
N ALA A 62 8.15 -6.65 25.47
CA ALA A 62 7.27 -7.82 25.53
C ALA A 62 5.79 -7.41 25.67
N GLU A 63 5.53 -6.42 26.52
CA GLU A 63 4.19 -5.87 26.70
C GLU A 63 3.71 -5.14 25.44
N PHE A 64 4.58 -4.33 24.84
CA PHE A 64 4.27 -3.66 23.59
C PHE A 64 3.96 -4.65 22.47
N ALA A 65 4.76 -5.72 22.29
CA ALA A 65 4.50 -6.77 21.32
C ALA A 65 3.13 -7.41 21.55
N LYS A 66 2.83 -7.83 22.79
CA LYS A 66 1.56 -8.44 23.17
C LYS A 66 0.35 -7.54 22.84
N ASN A 67 0.46 -6.25 23.10
CA ASN A 67 -0.61 -5.28 22.90
C ASN A 67 -0.80 -4.89 21.42
N ASN A 68 0.12 -5.25 20.52
CA ASN A 68 0.08 -4.91 19.10
C ASN A 68 -0.05 -6.12 18.16
N ILE A 69 -0.13 -7.35 18.67
CA ILE A 69 -0.41 -8.53 17.87
C ILE A 69 -1.80 -8.41 17.25
N THR A 70 -1.92 -8.70 15.96
CA THR A 70 -3.19 -8.78 15.22
C THR A 70 -3.40 -10.18 14.67
N ASP A 71 -4.63 -10.49 14.23
CA ASP A 71 -4.91 -11.76 13.56
C ASP A 71 -4.11 -11.93 12.26
N GLY A 72 -3.79 -10.83 11.60
CA GLY A 72 -2.96 -10.81 10.40
C GLY A 72 -1.48 -11.06 10.67
N ASP A 73 -0.98 -10.73 11.88
CA ASP A 73 0.45 -10.77 12.24
C ASP A 73 0.67 -11.37 13.64
N LYS A 74 0.26 -12.63 13.80
CA LYS A 74 0.45 -13.40 15.04
C LYS A 74 1.92 -13.67 15.39
N GLY A 75 2.80 -13.54 14.39
CA GLY A 75 4.24 -13.77 14.53
C GLY A 75 5.05 -12.51 14.84
N LEU A 76 4.42 -11.41 15.30
CA LEU A 76 5.13 -10.19 15.66
C LEU A 76 6.21 -10.46 16.71
N LYS A 77 7.45 -10.08 16.40
CA LYS A 77 8.60 -10.15 17.29
C LYS A 77 9.24 -8.78 17.41
N ILE A 78 9.54 -8.38 18.62
CA ILE A 78 10.24 -7.14 18.92
C ILE A 78 11.40 -7.51 19.84
N THR A 79 12.60 -7.13 19.43
CA THR A 79 13.84 -7.40 20.18
C THR A 79 14.64 -6.11 20.30
N ALA A 80 15.44 -6.02 21.36
CA ALA A 80 16.44 -4.99 21.48
C ALA A 80 17.73 -5.62 21.93
N GLU A 81 18.82 -5.13 21.37
CA GLU A 81 20.18 -5.53 21.74
C GLU A 81 21.07 -4.29 21.84
N LYS A 82 22.19 -4.45 22.51
CA LYS A 82 23.18 -3.37 22.63
C LYS A 82 23.92 -3.25 21.30
N ALA A 83 23.80 -2.07 20.68
CA ALA A 83 24.55 -1.72 19.49
C ALA A 83 25.97 -1.19 19.83
N GLU A 84 26.82 -1.14 18.81
CA GLU A 84 28.10 -0.45 18.91
C GLU A 84 27.91 1.05 19.14
N LYS A 85 28.92 1.68 19.75
CA LYS A 85 28.90 3.10 20.03
C LYS A 85 28.89 3.90 18.71
N ALA A 86 27.90 4.74 18.54
CA ALA A 86 27.81 5.64 17.39
C ALA A 86 28.46 7.00 17.68
N ASP A 87 29.13 7.54 16.66
CA ASP A 87 29.77 8.87 16.74
C ASP A 87 28.76 10.00 16.50
N LYS A 88 27.64 9.71 15.83
CA LYS A 88 26.62 10.69 15.43
C LYS A 88 25.22 10.15 15.67
N CYS A 89 24.32 11.05 16.04
CA CYS A 89 22.88 10.80 16.13
C CYS A 89 22.12 12.04 15.64
N LEU A 90 20.83 11.91 15.41
CA LEU A 90 19.96 13.06 15.18
C LEU A 90 19.91 13.94 16.43
N ASN A 91 19.69 15.24 16.25
CA ASN A 91 19.40 16.14 17.38
C ASN A 91 17.97 15.86 17.91
N ASP A 92 17.63 16.49 19.04
CA ASP A 92 16.36 16.27 19.73
C ASP A 92 15.16 16.62 18.86
N LYS A 93 15.24 17.77 18.13
CA LYS A 93 14.17 18.20 17.22
C LYS A 93 13.96 17.18 16.09
N SER A 94 15.02 16.79 15.41
CA SER A 94 14.94 15.84 14.29
C SER A 94 14.47 14.46 14.75
N THR A 95 14.92 14.00 15.94
CA THR A 95 14.42 12.77 16.55
C THR A 95 12.92 12.85 16.79
N ALA A 96 12.45 13.93 17.42
CA ALA A 96 11.04 14.15 17.69
C ALA A 96 10.20 14.25 16.40
N ASP A 97 10.70 14.91 15.37
CA ASP A 97 10.01 15.05 14.08
C ASP A 97 9.87 13.70 13.37
N VAL A 98 10.90 12.85 13.33
CA VAL A 98 10.85 11.50 12.79
C VAL A 98 9.82 10.65 13.53
N VAL A 99 9.86 10.63 14.86
CA VAL A 99 8.90 9.87 15.68
C VAL A 99 7.47 10.36 15.43
N LYS A 100 7.23 11.68 15.41
CA LYS A 100 5.92 12.26 15.12
C LYS A 100 5.42 11.91 13.73
N PHE A 101 6.30 11.92 12.72
CA PHE A 101 5.94 11.52 11.37
C PHE A 101 5.51 10.05 11.32
N LEU A 102 6.32 9.13 11.85
CA LEU A 102 6.03 7.69 11.87
C LEU A 102 4.74 7.36 12.65
N LEU A 103 4.49 8.06 13.75
CA LEU A 103 3.29 7.93 14.58
C LEU A 103 2.05 8.51 13.90
N GLY A 104 2.19 9.65 13.23
CA GLY A 104 1.09 10.43 12.65
C GLY A 104 0.70 9.98 11.25
N PHE A 105 1.60 9.36 10.49
CA PHE A 105 1.28 8.90 9.14
C PHE A 105 0.34 7.69 9.20
N LYS A 106 -0.87 7.86 8.67
CA LYS A 106 -1.86 6.78 8.59
C LYS A 106 -1.52 5.88 7.40
N SER A 107 -1.04 4.67 7.67
CA SER A 107 -0.84 3.62 6.67
C SER A 107 -2.00 2.64 6.73
N GLY A 108 -2.57 2.25 5.59
CA GLY A 108 -3.68 1.30 5.51
C GLY A 108 -4.84 1.78 4.64
N VAL A 109 -6.01 1.22 4.87
CA VAL A 109 -7.25 1.61 4.19
C VAL A 109 -7.68 2.99 4.66
N MET A 110 -7.95 3.90 3.71
CA MET A 110 -8.45 5.25 3.99
C MET A 110 -9.96 5.35 3.80
N ALA A 111 -10.49 4.65 2.79
CA ALA A 111 -11.93 4.54 2.55
C ALA A 111 -12.27 3.19 1.93
N MET A 112 -13.47 2.69 2.25
CA MET A 112 -14.11 1.55 1.58
C MET A 112 -15.11 2.07 0.56
N SER A 113 -15.28 1.36 -0.54
CA SER A 113 -16.25 1.71 -1.58
C SER A 113 -17.68 1.65 -1.04
N GLN A 114 -18.47 2.69 -1.31
CA GLN A 114 -19.88 2.71 -0.96
C GLN A 114 -20.76 1.92 -1.95
N SER A 115 -20.32 1.82 -3.19
CA SER A 115 -21.05 1.10 -4.25
C SER A 115 -20.74 -0.38 -4.30
N MET A 116 -19.57 -0.81 -3.79
CA MET A 116 -19.13 -2.22 -3.83
C MET A 116 -18.67 -2.68 -2.44
N PRO A 117 -19.50 -3.41 -1.69
CA PRO A 117 -19.15 -3.92 -0.37
C PRO A 117 -17.87 -4.77 -0.41
N GLY A 118 -16.96 -4.51 0.55
CA GLY A 118 -15.69 -5.24 0.65
C GLY A 118 -14.54 -4.70 -0.20
N LEU A 119 -14.80 -3.77 -1.13
CA LEU A 119 -13.77 -3.14 -1.94
C LEU A 119 -13.12 -1.97 -1.21
N VAL A 120 -11.79 -1.93 -1.25
CA VAL A 120 -11.02 -0.74 -0.83
C VAL A 120 -11.13 0.33 -1.92
N GLU A 121 -11.64 1.51 -1.58
CA GLU A 121 -11.71 2.66 -2.48
C GLU A 121 -10.39 3.43 -2.50
N SER A 122 -9.84 3.69 -1.31
CA SER A 122 -8.58 4.40 -1.18
C SER A 122 -7.70 3.83 -0.07
N SER A 123 -6.41 3.88 -0.28
CA SER A 123 -5.40 3.45 0.68
C SER A 123 -4.11 4.24 0.52
N GLN A 124 -3.32 4.27 1.57
CA GLN A 124 -1.93 4.71 1.52
C GLN A 124 -1.04 3.78 2.34
N ASN A 125 0.22 3.67 1.94
CA ASN A 125 1.20 2.82 2.59
C ASN A 125 2.53 3.55 2.73
N LEU A 126 3.10 3.57 3.93
CA LEU A 126 4.51 3.91 4.13
C LEU A 126 5.31 2.66 3.79
N GLY A 127 5.92 2.63 2.61
CA GLY A 127 6.62 1.46 2.08
C GLY A 127 8.10 1.44 2.44
N VAL A 128 8.69 2.60 2.70
CA VAL A 128 10.09 2.75 3.13
C VAL A 128 10.19 3.91 4.10
N ALA A 129 10.92 3.72 5.19
CA ALA A 129 11.34 4.77 6.09
C ALA A 129 12.81 4.54 6.47
N ASN A 130 13.71 5.44 6.13
CA ASN A 130 15.11 5.30 6.47
C ASN A 130 15.80 6.63 6.78
N ILE A 131 16.91 6.55 7.50
CA ILE A 131 17.84 7.66 7.70
C ILE A 131 19.11 7.33 6.93
N SER A 132 19.42 8.14 5.93
CA SER A 132 20.59 8.00 5.07
C SER A 132 21.16 9.36 4.74
N GLY A 133 22.50 9.50 4.75
CA GLY A 133 23.18 10.76 4.42
C GLY A 133 22.83 11.93 5.35
N GLY A 134 22.33 11.67 6.57
CA GLY A 134 21.86 12.68 7.51
C GLY A 134 20.43 13.16 7.27
N TYR A 135 19.70 12.55 6.35
CA TYR A 135 18.32 12.87 6.02
C TYR A 135 17.38 11.70 6.36
N PHE A 136 16.20 12.02 6.85
CA PHE A 136 15.10 11.09 6.92
C PHE A 136 14.40 11.04 5.55
N ASN A 137 14.26 9.85 5.00
CA ASN A 137 13.59 9.57 3.73
C ASN A 137 12.39 8.68 3.97
N ALA A 138 11.27 9.04 3.37
CA ALA A 138 10.04 8.24 3.39
C ALA A 138 9.53 8.04 1.96
N VAL A 139 9.20 6.81 1.60
CA VAL A 139 8.55 6.49 0.33
C VAL A 139 7.17 5.94 0.61
N MET A 140 6.17 6.56 0.00
CA MET A 140 4.77 6.24 0.23
C MET A 140 4.08 5.90 -1.07
N SER A 141 3.17 4.94 -1.05
CA SER A 141 2.23 4.70 -2.15
C SER A 141 0.84 5.17 -1.76
N VAL A 142 0.18 5.88 -2.67
CA VAL A 142 -1.22 6.32 -2.55
C VAL A 142 -2.01 5.68 -3.67
N ARG A 143 -3.14 5.07 -3.32
CA ARG A 143 -4.04 4.43 -4.28
C ARG A 143 -5.46 4.91 -4.03
N SER A 144 -6.17 5.22 -5.10
CA SER A 144 -7.61 5.45 -5.04
C SER A 144 -8.22 5.20 -6.41
N SER A 145 -9.39 4.59 -6.46
CA SER A 145 -10.23 4.50 -7.65
C SER A 145 -11.03 5.78 -7.89
N VAL A 146 -11.02 6.73 -6.95
CA VAL A 146 -11.76 7.99 -6.99
C VAL A 146 -10.80 9.17 -7.06
N LYS A 147 -10.83 9.94 -8.14
CA LYS A 147 -9.88 11.03 -8.40
C LYS A 147 -9.86 12.13 -7.31
N PRO A 148 -11.01 12.67 -6.84
CA PRO A 148 -11.00 13.65 -5.75
C PRO A 148 -10.37 13.11 -4.45
N GLU A 149 -10.63 11.86 -4.11
CA GLU A 149 -10.07 11.23 -2.91
C GLU A 149 -8.55 11.03 -3.02
N LYS A 150 -8.06 10.59 -4.18
CA LYS A 150 -6.61 10.53 -4.46
C LYS A 150 -5.96 11.89 -4.25
N GLN A 151 -6.57 12.96 -4.80
CA GLN A 151 -6.04 14.31 -4.65
C GLN A 151 -6.02 14.74 -3.18
N ARG A 152 -7.08 14.46 -2.42
CA ARG A 152 -7.16 14.77 -0.99
C ARG A 152 -6.03 14.10 -0.19
N LEU A 153 -5.73 12.83 -0.49
CA LEU A 153 -4.63 12.12 0.15
C LEU A 153 -3.26 12.72 -0.21
N LEU A 154 -3.05 13.07 -1.47
CA LEU A 154 -1.82 13.74 -1.92
C LEU A 154 -1.66 15.12 -1.28
N ASP A 155 -2.73 15.88 -1.12
CA ASP A 155 -2.69 17.18 -0.44
C ASP A 155 -2.36 17.04 1.05
N GLY A 156 -2.83 15.96 1.68
CA GLY A 156 -2.42 15.60 3.03
C GLY A 156 -0.90 15.34 3.15
N ILE A 157 -0.33 14.62 2.19
CA ILE A 157 1.12 14.37 2.15
C ILE A 157 1.90 15.66 1.86
N ARG A 158 1.42 16.52 0.95
CA ARG A 158 2.03 17.85 0.70
C ARG A 158 2.05 18.70 1.98
N SER A 159 0.96 18.66 2.74
CA SER A 159 0.89 19.39 4.01
C SER A 159 1.90 18.86 5.04
N LEU A 160 2.09 17.53 5.11
CA LEU A 160 3.14 16.93 5.95
C LEU A 160 4.54 17.36 5.49
N ALA A 161 4.81 17.35 4.19
CA ALA A 161 6.09 17.80 3.66
C ALA A 161 6.40 19.25 4.08
N VAL A 162 5.42 20.14 3.93
CA VAL A 162 5.56 21.55 4.40
C VAL A 162 5.78 21.61 5.91
N GLN A 163 5.02 20.86 6.69
CA GLN A 163 5.12 20.84 8.17
C GLN A 163 6.52 20.46 8.65
N TYR A 164 7.16 19.51 7.98
CA TYR A 164 8.50 19.01 8.35
C TYR A 164 9.65 19.67 7.55
N GLY A 165 9.34 20.59 6.64
CA GLY A 165 10.33 21.23 5.77
C GLY A 165 10.99 20.21 4.83
N ALA A 166 10.25 19.20 4.39
CA ALA A 166 10.72 18.14 3.53
C ALA A 166 10.49 18.47 2.05
N GLU A 167 11.36 17.96 1.19
CA GLU A 167 11.15 17.94 -0.26
C GLU A 167 10.20 16.78 -0.61
N LEU A 168 9.23 17.04 -1.50
CA LEU A 168 8.27 16.04 -1.96
C LEU A 168 8.40 15.84 -3.47
N ASN A 169 8.70 14.61 -3.86
CA ASN A 169 8.69 14.17 -5.24
C ASN A 169 7.54 13.18 -5.48
N ILE A 170 6.72 13.42 -6.51
CA ILE A 170 5.62 12.54 -6.90
C ILE A 170 5.97 11.89 -8.23
N HIS A 171 5.87 10.57 -8.31
CA HIS A 171 6.15 9.79 -9.51
C HIS A 171 5.12 8.65 -9.65
N GLY A 172 5.05 8.05 -10.86
CA GLY A 172 4.13 6.93 -11.10
C GLY A 172 2.66 7.30 -10.93
N ASP A 173 2.29 8.53 -11.27
CA ASP A 173 0.91 8.98 -11.13
C ASP A 173 0.03 8.40 -12.24
N TYR A 174 -0.75 7.35 -11.88
CA TYR A 174 -1.76 6.77 -12.75
C TYR A 174 -3.13 7.37 -12.46
N PRO A 175 -3.92 7.73 -13.49
CA PRO A 175 -5.30 8.15 -13.31
C PRO A 175 -6.14 7.08 -12.63
N ALA A 176 -7.12 7.52 -11.84
CA ALA A 176 -8.12 6.62 -11.30
C ALA A 176 -8.95 6.00 -12.42
N TRP A 177 -9.22 4.68 -12.33
CA TRP A 177 -10.20 4.01 -13.19
C TRP A 177 -11.43 3.71 -12.35
N GLU A 178 -12.35 4.66 -12.37
CA GLU A 178 -13.58 4.59 -11.59
C GLU A 178 -14.52 3.49 -12.10
N TYR A 179 -15.19 2.81 -11.17
CA TYR A 179 -16.22 1.84 -11.54
C TYR A 179 -17.37 2.56 -12.25
N ARG A 180 -17.67 2.13 -13.47
CA ARG A 180 -18.78 2.66 -14.25
C ARG A 180 -20.02 1.82 -13.98
N GLU A 181 -21.04 2.40 -13.28
CA GLU A 181 -22.27 1.69 -12.94
C GLU A 181 -22.99 1.15 -14.19
N ASN A 182 -23.13 1.98 -15.21
CA ASN A 182 -23.81 1.65 -16.46
C ASN A 182 -22.77 1.40 -17.57
N SER A 183 -22.28 0.18 -17.70
CA SER A 183 -21.33 -0.25 -18.73
C SER A 183 -21.99 -1.21 -19.70
N ARG A 184 -22.25 -0.72 -20.92
CA ARG A 184 -22.81 -1.54 -22.01
C ARG A 184 -21.89 -2.70 -22.39
N LEU A 185 -20.59 -2.46 -22.38
CA LEU A 185 -19.60 -3.48 -22.67
C LEU A 185 -19.64 -4.59 -21.62
N ARG A 186 -19.60 -4.24 -20.32
CA ARG A 186 -19.66 -5.24 -19.24
C ARG A 186 -20.96 -6.05 -19.28
N ASP A 187 -22.09 -5.39 -19.53
CA ASP A 187 -23.39 -6.07 -19.61
C ASP A 187 -23.39 -7.08 -20.78
N LYS A 188 -22.89 -6.69 -21.96
CA LYS A 188 -22.76 -7.59 -23.12
C LYS A 188 -21.80 -8.74 -22.82
N MET A 189 -20.65 -8.49 -22.22
CA MET A 189 -19.70 -9.52 -21.84
C MET A 189 -20.30 -10.50 -20.82
N THR A 190 -21.08 -10.01 -19.86
CA THR A 190 -21.78 -10.86 -18.88
C THR A 190 -22.81 -11.77 -19.56
N GLU A 191 -23.56 -11.24 -20.53
CA GLU A 191 -24.51 -12.03 -21.33
C GLU A 191 -23.81 -13.14 -22.11
N VAL A 192 -22.76 -12.80 -22.87
CA VAL A 192 -21.99 -13.76 -23.67
C VAL A 192 -21.35 -14.83 -22.78
N TYR A 193 -20.79 -14.43 -21.65
CA TYR A 193 -20.20 -15.37 -20.69
C TYR A 193 -21.27 -16.36 -20.16
N GLY A 194 -22.45 -15.86 -19.83
CA GLY A 194 -23.59 -16.69 -19.40
C GLY A 194 -24.00 -17.70 -20.46
N LYS A 195 -24.07 -17.29 -21.74
CA LYS A 195 -24.36 -18.19 -22.87
C LYS A 195 -23.30 -19.28 -23.04
N MET A 196 -22.03 -18.93 -22.90
CA MET A 196 -20.91 -19.87 -23.11
C MET A 196 -20.72 -20.86 -21.97
N TYR A 197 -20.91 -20.41 -20.71
CA TYR A 197 -20.51 -21.18 -19.53
C TYR A 197 -21.66 -21.55 -18.59
N GLY A 198 -22.87 -21.11 -18.86
CA GLY A 198 -24.05 -21.41 -18.03
C GLY A 198 -24.06 -20.73 -16.65
N LYS A 199 -23.17 -19.77 -16.41
CA LYS A 199 -23.04 -19.03 -15.14
C LYS A 199 -22.63 -17.58 -15.40
N LYS A 200 -22.92 -16.70 -14.44
CA LYS A 200 -22.45 -15.31 -14.51
C LYS A 200 -20.94 -15.22 -14.18
N PRO A 201 -20.20 -14.33 -14.84
CA PRO A 201 -18.82 -14.03 -14.42
C PRO A 201 -18.83 -13.28 -13.10
N THR A 202 -17.75 -13.41 -12.35
CA THR A 202 -17.46 -12.50 -11.22
C THR A 202 -17.01 -11.16 -11.79
N VAL A 203 -17.67 -10.09 -11.38
CA VAL A 203 -17.27 -8.71 -11.70
C VAL A 203 -16.59 -8.14 -10.47
N GLU A 204 -15.33 -7.78 -10.63
CA GLU A 204 -14.52 -7.23 -9.56
C GLU A 204 -13.95 -5.88 -9.99
N THR A 205 -13.58 -5.08 -9.03
CA THR A 205 -12.75 -3.89 -9.25
C THR A 205 -11.44 -4.11 -8.54
N VAL A 206 -10.37 -3.62 -9.12
CA VAL A 206 -9.03 -3.76 -8.55
C VAL A 206 -8.51 -2.41 -8.06
N HIS A 207 -7.89 -2.43 -6.91
CA HIS A 207 -7.25 -1.27 -6.32
C HIS A 207 -5.81 -1.13 -6.86
N ALA A 208 -5.70 -1.00 -8.20
CA ALA A 208 -4.44 -0.91 -8.93
C ALA A 208 -4.56 0.10 -10.08
N GLY A 209 -3.42 0.69 -10.47
CA GLY A 209 -3.32 1.47 -11.70
C GLY A 209 -3.33 0.54 -12.90
N LEU A 210 -4.26 0.75 -13.82
CA LEU A 210 -4.37 0.00 -15.08
C LEU A 210 -4.44 0.96 -16.26
N GLU A 211 -4.06 0.47 -17.44
CA GLU A 211 -4.10 1.22 -18.70
C GLU A 211 -5.49 1.79 -19.01
N CYS A 212 -6.54 1.10 -18.54
CA CYS A 212 -7.92 1.57 -18.70
C CYS A 212 -8.16 2.95 -18.07
N GLY A 213 -7.48 3.27 -16.96
CA GLY A 213 -7.52 4.61 -16.35
C GLY A 213 -6.89 5.66 -17.26
N LEU A 214 -5.72 5.35 -17.86
CA LEU A 214 -5.04 6.25 -18.80
C LEU A 214 -5.86 6.51 -20.06
N LEU A 215 -6.46 5.46 -20.63
CA LEU A 215 -7.32 5.58 -21.81
C LEU A 215 -8.62 6.33 -21.50
N GLY A 216 -9.22 6.06 -20.33
CA GLY A 216 -10.45 6.72 -19.89
C GLY A 216 -10.28 8.23 -19.67
N GLU A 217 -9.10 8.68 -19.27
CA GLU A 217 -8.79 10.11 -19.16
C GLU A 217 -8.67 10.80 -20.54
N LYS A 218 -8.29 10.07 -21.58
CA LYS A 218 -8.05 10.59 -22.92
C LYS A 218 -9.28 10.48 -23.85
N ILE A 219 -10.14 9.51 -23.62
CA ILE A 219 -11.24 9.15 -24.53
C ILE A 219 -12.57 9.43 -23.82
N ALA A 220 -13.29 10.44 -24.28
CA ALA A 220 -14.61 10.76 -23.76
C ALA A 220 -15.60 9.60 -23.95
N GLY A 221 -16.33 9.23 -22.88
CA GLY A 221 -17.31 8.14 -22.92
C GLY A 221 -16.68 6.74 -22.93
N PHE A 222 -15.36 6.61 -22.72
CA PHE A 222 -14.65 5.35 -22.69
C PHE A 222 -15.32 4.33 -21.75
N ASP A 223 -15.64 3.16 -22.30
CA ASP A 223 -16.20 2.02 -21.57
C ASP A 223 -15.24 0.84 -21.73
N ALA A 224 -14.70 0.33 -20.63
CA ALA A 224 -13.67 -0.66 -20.64
C ALA A 224 -13.86 -1.72 -19.57
N VAL A 225 -13.44 -2.94 -19.90
CA VAL A 225 -13.34 -4.08 -18.99
C VAL A 225 -11.96 -4.70 -19.14
N SER A 226 -11.30 -4.96 -18.02
CA SER A 226 -10.06 -5.72 -17.98
C SER A 226 -10.36 -7.19 -17.73
N LEU A 227 -9.72 -8.07 -18.48
CA LEU A 227 -9.79 -9.51 -18.30
C LEU A 227 -8.48 -10.15 -18.76
N GLY A 228 -8.21 -11.35 -18.29
CA GLY A 228 -7.01 -12.09 -18.66
C GLY A 228 -7.08 -13.56 -18.28
N PRO A 229 -6.10 -14.35 -18.68
CA PRO A 229 -5.97 -15.74 -18.26
C PRO A 229 -5.59 -15.84 -16.78
N ASP A 230 -5.73 -17.07 -16.24
CA ASP A 230 -5.21 -17.37 -14.91
C ASP A 230 -3.68 -17.26 -14.90
N MET A 231 -3.15 -16.45 -14.00
CA MET A 231 -1.72 -16.16 -13.86
C MET A 231 -1.29 -16.30 -12.41
N TRP A 232 -0.04 -16.70 -12.19
CA TRP A 232 0.58 -16.84 -10.87
C TRP A 232 1.95 -16.19 -10.84
N ASP A 233 2.39 -15.84 -9.65
CA ASP A 233 3.70 -15.25 -9.35
C ASP A 233 4.00 -13.99 -10.19
N ILE A 234 2.96 -13.19 -10.45
CA ILE A 234 3.01 -11.99 -11.29
C ILE A 234 4.11 -11.04 -10.78
N HIS A 235 4.91 -10.49 -11.69
CA HIS A 235 6.05 -9.61 -11.44
C HIS A 235 7.25 -10.30 -10.75
N THR A 236 7.36 -11.61 -10.87
CA THR A 236 8.53 -12.38 -10.40
C THR A 236 9.18 -13.16 -11.54
N ALA A 237 10.37 -13.70 -11.29
CA ALA A 237 11.06 -14.58 -12.24
C ALA A 237 10.33 -15.92 -12.47
N ASN A 238 9.37 -16.26 -11.61
CA ASN A 238 8.56 -17.48 -11.69
C ASN A 238 7.17 -17.22 -12.30
N GLU A 239 6.94 -16.04 -12.87
CA GLU A 239 5.66 -15.69 -13.48
C GLU A 239 5.25 -16.69 -14.55
N HIS A 240 4.06 -17.22 -14.45
CA HIS A 240 3.51 -18.19 -15.39
C HIS A 240 2.00 -18.06 -15.55
N LEU A 241 1.48 -18.56 -16.66
CA LEU A 241 0.04 -18.55 -16.97
C LEU A 241 -0.48 -19.94 -17.39
N SER A 242 -1.77 -20.14 -17.25
CA SER A 242 -2.46 -21.32 -17.76
C SER A 242 -2.74 -21.20 -19.26
N VAL A 243 -2.11 -22.03 -20.06
CA VAL A 243 -2.33 -22.09 -21.54
C VAL A 243 -3.79 -22.37 -21.85
N SER A 244 -4.44 -23.31 -21.13
CA SER A 244 -5.86 -23.62 -21.32
C SER A 244 -6.78 -22.46 -20.96
N SER A 245 -6.44 -21.68 -19.93
CA SER A 245 -7.17 -20.46 -19.57
C SER A 245 -7.01 -19.38 -20.64
N ALA A 246 -5.82 -19.20 -21.20
CA ALA A 246 -5.57 -18.27 -22.31
C ALA A 246 -6.45 -18.63 -23.54
N GLY A 247 -6.58 -19.92 -23.86
CA GLY A 247 -7.47 -20.39 -24.92
C GLY A 247 -8.94 -20.04 -24.64
N ARG A 248 -9.42 -20.24 -23.39
CA ARG A 248 -10.79 -19.87 -23.01
C ARG A 248 -11.03 -18.36 -23.12
N VAL A 249 -10.10 -17.54 -22.68
CA VAL A 249 -10.20 -16.07 -22.80
C VAL A 249 -10.25 -15.64 -24.26
N TYR A 250 -9.43 -16.24 -25.12
CA TYR A 250 -9.42 -15.96 -26.54
C TYR A 250 -10.79 -16.28 -27.19
N GLU A 251 -11.35 -17.47 -26.95
CA GLU A 251 -12.67 -17.83 -27.46
C GLU A 251 -13.79 -16.94 -26.90
N PHE A 252 -13.71 -16.58 -25.63
CA PHE A 252 -14.65 -15.64 -25.03
C PHE A 252 -14.61 -14.29 -25.73
N LEU A 253 -13.43 -13.69 -25.93
CA LEU A 253 -13.25 -12.43 -26.63
C LEU A 253 -13.78 -12.48 -28.08
N ARG A 254 -13.51 -13.57 -28.78
CA ARG A 254 -14.05 -13.78 -30.15
C ARG A 254 -15.58 -13.74 -30.17
N ASN A 255 -16.23 -14.36 -29.20
CA ASN A 255 -17.69 -14.39 -29.12
C ASN A 255 -18.25 -13.03 -28.70
N VAL A 256 -17.61 -12.31 -27.79
CA VAL A 256 -17.99 -10.94 -27.45
C VAL A 256 -17.92 -10.04 -28.68
N LEU A 257 -16.82 -10.07 -29.45
CA LEU A 257 -16.64 -9.23 -30.63
C LEU A 257 -17.66 -9.54 -31.76
N LYS A 258 -18.21 -10.73 -31.82
CA LYS A 258 -19.28 -11.07 -32.78
C LYS A 258 -20.65 -10.52 -32.37
N GLU A 259 -20.85 -10.21 -31.08
CA GLU A 259 -22.13 -9.75 -30.54
C GLU A 259 -22.14 -8.24 -30.23
N LEU A 260 -21.01 -7.53 -30.39
CA LEU A 260 -20.92 -6.07 -30.32
C LEU A 260 -21.35 -5.40 -31.62
#